data_0095a16b4a954c49f6afebc48ba5d239
#
_entry.id   0095a16b4a954c49f6afebc48ba5d239
#
_cell.length_a   1.000
_cell.length_b   1.000
_cell.length_c   1.000
_cell.angle_alpha   90.00
_cell.angle_beta   90.00
_cell.angle_gamma   90.00
#
_symmetry.space_group_name_H-M   'P 1'
#
loop_
_entity.id
_entity.type
_entity.pdbx_description
1 polymer ?
#
loop_
_entity_poly.entity_id
_entity_poly.type
_entity_poly.pdbx_seq_one_letter_code
_entity_poly.pdbx_strand_id
1 'polypeptide(L)'
;MPEIPQLEKRAILASYGRKTWLPLGLALLAASALSAFYLPWISPIFVLGLLFTLWFFRDPERRSDAPHEALLAPADGKVVEIGAAEEPQFVGGPAHKIAIFMSVFDVHVNRSPCDATVDWTRHEDGKFLNAMGPQASVENERVLVALRRACPEGARKAGPEESRMARRSTDVQGRPEGTRMGGKPLLLKLIAGLVARRIVCPLKPGVSLRRGQRLGMIQFGSRVEIFLPRSEKFEPAVRLGQKVRAGRTVLGNWR
;
A
#
# COMPACT_ATOMS: atom_id res chain seq x y z
N MET A 1 -5.65 -21.54 -3.19
CA MET A 1 -5.51 -20.22 -2.59
C MET A 1 -6.35 -19.27 -3.41
N PRO A 2 -7.23 -18.45 -2.86
CA PRO A 2 -8.02 -17.52 -3.64
C PRO A 2 -7.11 -16.38 -4.15
N GLU A 3 -6.76 -16.43 -5.41
CA GLU A 3 -6.15 -15.30 -6.11
C GLU A 3 -7.20 -14.19 -6.25
N ILE A 4 -6.84 -12.97 -5.89
CA ILE A 4 -7.71 -11.82 -6.15
C ILE A 4 -7.43 -11.37 -7.59
N PRO A 5 -8.34 -11.62 -8.54
CA PRO A 5 -8.08 -11.39 -9.97
C PRO A 5 -7.69 -9.96 -10.34
N GLN A 6 -8.02 -8.99 -9.45
CA GLN A 6 -7.72 -7.58 -9.66
C GLN A 6 -6.24 -7.22 -9.42
N LEU A 7 -5.48 -8.08 -8.71
CA LEU A 7 -4.08 -7.81 -8.38
C LEU A 7 -3.12 -8.08 -9.55
N GLU A 8 -3.54 -8.87 -10.53
CA GLU A 8 -2.69 -9.28 -11.67
C GLU A 8 -3.01 -8.59 -13.01
N LYS A 9 -4.14 -7.87 -13.11
CA LYS A 9 -4.49 -7.24 -14.39
C LYS A 9 -3.49 -6.17 -14.78
N ARG A 10 -2.82 -6.42 -15.91
CA ARG A 10 -2.00 -5.42 -16.61
C ARG A 10 -2.93 -4.33 -17.15
N ALA A 11 -2.86 -3.16 -16.60
CA ALA A 11 -3.62 -2.00 -17.07
C ALA A 11 -2.71 -0.77 -17.03
N ILE A 12 -2.81 0.06 -18.06
CA ILE A 12 -2.11 1.36 -18.12
C ILE A 12 -2.61 2.28 -17.01
N LEU A 13 -3.92 2.14 -16.69
CA LEU A 13 -4.59 2.90 -15.63
C LEU A 13 -4.98 1.97 -14.47
N ALA A 14 -4.85 2.49 -13.25
CA ALA A 14 -5.14 1.78 -12.03
C ALA A 14 -6.61 1.32 -11.97
N SER A 15 -6.82 0.00 -11.97
CA SER A 15 -8.15 -0.61 -11.86
C SER A 15 -8.86 -0.22 -10.55
N TYR A 16 -8.10 -0.01 -9.47
CA TYR A 16 -8.60 0.45 -8.17
C TYR A 16 -9.28 1.81 -8.22
N GLY A 17 -8.85 2.69 -9.14
CA GLY A 17 -9.42 4.01 -9.36
C GLY A 17 -10.57 4.06 -10.35
N ARG A 18 -10.97 2.95 -11.00
CA ARG A 18 -11.91 2.92 -12.12
C ARG A 18 -13.24 3.60 -11.81
N LYS A 19 -13.75 3.40 -10.60
CA LYS A 19 -15.01 4.04 -10.15
C LYS A 19 -14.90 5.56 -10.03
N THR A 20 -13.70 6.11 -10.00
CA THR A 20 -13.41 7.55 -9.92
C THR A 20 -12.99 8.11 -11.26
N TRP A 21 -11.93 7.54 -11.89
CA TRP A 21 -11.37 8.13 -13.11
C TRP A 21 -12.28 7.97 -14.34
N LEU A 22 -13.06 6.89 -14.41
CA LEU A 22 -13.92 6.67 -15.59
C LEU A 22 -15.05 7.72 -15.68
N PRO A 23 -15.92 7.92 -14.66
CA PRO A 23 -16.95 8.93 -14.73
C PRO A 23 -16.39 10.35 -14.81
N LEU A 24 -15.31 10.65 -14.09
CA LEU A 24 -14.65 11.95 -14.15
C LEU A 24 -14.08 12.21 -15.55
N GLY A 25 -13.41 11.23 -16.15
CA GLY A 25 -12.86 11.34 -17.50
C GLY A 25 -13.94 11.57 -18.56
N LEU A 26 -15.06 10.83 -18.48
CA LEU A 26 -16.22 11.03 -19.37
C LEU A 26 -16.82 12.41 -19.20
N ALA A 27 -16.99 12.88 -17.97
CA ALA A 27 -17.54 14.22 -17.69
C ALA A 27 -16.61 15.33 -18.25
N LEU A 28 -15.30 15.20 -18.05
CA LEU A 28 -14.32 16.16 -18.58
C LEU A 28 -14.29 16.16 -20.12
N LEU A 29 -14.41 14.97 -20.74
CA LEU A 29 -14.48 14.85 -22.19
C LEU A 29 -15.75 15.52 -22.75
N ALA A 30 -16.91 15.25 -22.14
CA ALA A 30 -18.16 15.88 -22.53
C ALA A 30 -18.12 17.41 -22.34
N ALA A 31 -17.60 17.89 -21.20
CA ALA A 31 -17.43 19.31 -20.94
C ALA A 31 -16.47 19.98 -21.94
N SER A 32 -15.39 19.29 -22.32
CA SER A 32 -14.47 19.78 -23.35
C SER A 32 -15.15 19.92 -24.73
N ALA A 33 -15.91 18.91 -25.14
CA ALA A 33 -16.63 18.94 -26.40
C ALA A 33 -17.70 20.05 -26.43
N LEU A 34 -18.47 20.17 -25.34
CA LEU A 34 -19.50 21.19 -25.23
C LEU A 34 -18.90 22.60 -25.21
N SER A 35 -17.85 22.81 -24.42
CA SER A 35 -17.15 24.10 -24.35
C SER A 35 -16.45 24.46 -25.65
N ALA A 36 -15.94 23.51 -26.41
CA ALA A 36 -15.35 23.77 -27.73
C ALA A 36 -16.35 24.36 -28.71
N PHE A 37 -17.66 24.02 -28.57
CA PHE A 37 -18.73 24.53 -29.41
C PHE A 37 -19.23 25.91 -28.97
N TYR A 38 -19.41 26.12 -27.64
CA TYR A 38 -20.00 27.37 -27.13
C TYR A 38 -19.00 28.38 -26.60
N LEU A 39 -17.89 27.90 -26.04
CA LEU A 39 -16.86 28.71 -25.35
C LEU A 39 -15.45 28.12 -25.61
N PRO A 40 -14.94 28.20 -26.85
CA PRO A 40 -13.75 27.43 -27.27
C PRO A 40 -12.50 27.75 -26.44
N TRP A 41 -12.39 28.95 -25.88
CA TRP A 41 -11.26 29.35 -25.05
C TRP A 41 -11.20 28.65 -23.67
N ILE A 42 -12.31 28.06 -23.18
CA ILE A 42 -12.37 27.27 -21.93
C ILE A 42 -12.04 25.79 -22.18
N SER A 43 -12.26 25.27 -23.38
CA SER A 43 -12.05 23.86 -23.71
C SER A 43 -10.68 23.30 -23.30
N PRO A 44 -9.54 24.03 -23.44
CA PRO A 44 -8.23 23.54 -23.01
C PRO A 44 -8.16 23.21 -21.52
N ILE A 45 -8.94 23.88 -20.67
CA ILE A 45 -8.95 23.61 -19.22
C ILE A 45 -9.47 22.19 -18.94
N PHE A 46 -10.56 21.79 -19.61
CA PHE A 46 -11.14 20.45 -19.47
C PHE A 46 -10.22 19.37 -20.07
N VAL A 47 -9.56 19.68 -21.19
CA VAL A 47 -8.55 18.78 -21.78
C VAL A 47 -7.39 18.55 -20.80
N LEU A 48 -6.86 19.61 -20.19
CA LEU A 48 -5.81 19.51 -19.18
C LEU A 48 -6.27 18.71 -17.95
N GLY A 49 -7.51 18.91 -17.50
CA GLY A 49 -8.11 18.13 -16.43
C GLY A 49 -8.21 16.65 -16.77
N LEU A 50 -8.60 16.30 -17.99
CA LEU A 50 -8.65 14.94 -18.49
C LEU A 50 -7.26 14.32 -18.54
N LEU A 51 -6.28 15.01 -19.11
CA LEU A 51 -4.88 14.55 -19.19
C LEU A 51 -4.30 14.34 -17.79
N PHE A 52 -4.56 15.26 -16.86
CA PHE A 52 -4.15 15.11 -15.46
C PHE A 52 -4.81 13.89 -14.81
N THR A 53 -6.10 13.66 -15.05
CA THR A 53 -6.82 12.48 -14.51
C THR A 53 -6.18 11.19 -15.01
N LEU A 54 -5.95 11.06 -16.31
CA LEU A 54 -5.30 9.87 -16.89
C LEU A 54 -3.87 9.70 -16.34
N TRP A 55 -3.13 10.79 -16.23
CA TRP A 55 -1.77 10.77 -15.69
C TRP A 55 -1.73 10.40 -14.20
N PHE A 56 -2.67 10.92 -13.39
CA PHE A 56 -2.77 10.61 -11.95
C PHE A 56 -3.05 9.13 -11.70
N PHE A 57 -3.98 8.55 -12.46
CA PHE A 57 -4.37 7.14 -12.30
C PHE A 57 -3.47 6.16 -13.07
N ARG A 58 -2.30 6.60 -13.55
CA ARG A 58 -1.33 5.71 -14.22
C ARG A 58 -0.85 4.60 -13.29
N ASP A 59 -0.67 3.41 -13.84
CA ASP A 59 -0.15 2.24 -13.12
C ASP A 59 0.97 1.58 -13.93
N PRO A 60 2.18 2.15 -13.93
CA PRO A 60 3.31 1.62 -14.68
C PRO A 60 3.71 0.24 -14.17
N GLU A 61 4.04 -0.67 -15.06
CA GLU A 61 4.65 -1.94 -14.69
C GLU A 61 6.01 -1.71 -14.03
N ARG A 62 6.27 -2.53 -13.00
CA ARG A 62 7.52 -2.43 -12.25
C ARG A 62 8.03 -3.80 -11.91
N ARG A 63 9.31 -4.00 -12.16
CA ARG A 63 10.06 -5.19 -11.77
C ARG A 63 11.24 -4.75 -10.93
N SER A 64 11.68 -5.59 -10.02
CA SER A 64 12.86 -5.38 -9.21
C SER A 64 13.73 -6.64 -9.24
N ASP A 65 14.99 -6.45 -9.54
CA ASP A 65 16.02 -7.49 -9.50
C ASP A 65 16.74 -7.53 -8.14
N ALA A 66 16.21 -6.80 -7.15
CA ALA A 66 16.77 -6.78 -5.80
C ALA A 66 16.71 -8.19 -5.15
N PRO A 67 17.67 -8.52 -4.26
CA PRO A 67 17.68 -9.79 -3.54
C PRO A 67 16.39 -10.05 -2.75
N HIS A 68 16.09 -11.31 -2.44
CA HIS A 68 14.87 -11.67 -1.69
C HIS A 68 14.87 -11.09 -0.26
N GLU A 69 16.03 -10.84 0.29
CA GLU A 69 16.26 -10.21 1.61
C GLU A 69 16.03 -8.69 1.59
N ALA A 70 15.75 -8.12 0.43
CA ALA A 70 15.50 -6.69 0.31
C ALA A 70 14.03 -6.35 0.55
N LEU A 71 13.81 -5.35 1.41
CA LEU A 71 12.53 -4.68 1.58
C LEU A 71 12.36 -3.61 0.52
N LEU A 72 11.35 -3.72 -0.35
CA LEU A 72 11.05 -2.71 -1.36
C LEU A 72 10.12 -1.62 -0.83
N ALA A 73 10.22 -0.42 -1.40
CA ALA A 73 9.27 0.64 -1.13
C ALA A 73 7.84 0.22 -1.53
N PRO A 74 6.84 0.36 -0.65
CA PRO A 74 5.45 0.06 -0.97
C PRO A 74 4.75 1.19 -1.72
N ALA A 75 5.34 2.37 -1.77
CA ALA A 75 4.76 3.58 -2.35
C ALA A 75 5.81 4.40 -3.10
N ASP A 76 5.37 5.20 -4.08
CA ASP A 76 6.16 6.29 -4.65
C ASP A 76 6.10 7.48 -3.70
N GLY A 77 7.17 8.25 -3.65
CA GLY A 77 7.17 9.48 -2.88
C GLY A 77 8.50 9.82 -2.28
N LYS A 78 8.46 10.56 -1.17
CA LYS A 78 9.61 11.03 -0.44
C LYS A 78 9.64 10.40 0.96
N VAL A 79 10.76 9.86 1.38
CA VAL A 79 10.95 9.36 2.76
C VAL A 79 10.91 10.55 3.70
N VAL A 80 9.95 10.56 4.63
CA VAL A 80 9.74 11.67 5.58
C VAL A 80 10.07 11.31 7.01
N GLU A 81 10.20 10.01 7.32
CA GLU A 81 10.55 9.54 8.65
C GLU A 81 11.28 8.21 8.57
N ILE A 82 12.35 8.07 9.34
CA ILE A 82 13.07 6.82 9.59
C ILE A 82 13.43 6.82 11.07
N GLY A 83 13.02 5.80 11.82
CA GLY A 83 13.31 5.77 13.24
C GLY A 83 12.74 4.56 13.97
N ALA A 84 12.75 4.68 15.29
CA ALA A 84 12.11 3.74 16.19
C ALA A 84 10.69 4.18 16.50
N ALA A 85 9.79 3.25 16.67
CA ALA A 85 8.42 3.48 17.09
C ALA A 85 7.89 2.29 17.89
N GLU A 86 6.84 2.48 18.67
CA GLU A 86 6.09 1.39 19.27
C GLU A 86 4.94 0.98 18.35
N GLU A 87 4.82 -0.30 18.08
CA GLU A 87 3.71 -0.87 17.32
C GLU A 87 3.12 -2.09 18.07
N PRO A 88 2.13 -1.86 18.96
CA PRO A 88 1.58 -2.91 19.82
C PRO A 88 0.54 -3.80 19.13
N GLN A 89 -0.06 -3.37 18.00
CA GLN A 89 -1.23 -4.02 17.42
C GLN A 89 -0.91 -5.32 16.67
N PHE A 90 0.27 -5.39 16.04
CA PHE A 90 0.64 -6.53 15.22
C PHE A 90 2.11 -6.92 15.36
N VAL A 91 3.03 -5.96 15.35
CA VAL A 91 4.46 -6.20 15.58
C VAL A 91 4.70 -6.62 17.04
N GLY A 92 3.92 -6.06 17.96
CA GLY A 92 3.90 -6.45 19.37
C GLY A 92 4.97 -5.77 20.23
N GLY A 93 5.42 -4.58 19.86
CA GLY A 93 6.40 -3.80 20.64
C GLY A 93 7.31 -2.89 19.81
N PRO A 94 8.57 -2.74 20.20
CA PRO A 94 9.53 -1.87 19.51
C PRO A 94 9.70 -2.23 18.05
N ALA A 95 9.55 -1.24 17.17
CA ALA A 95 9.60 -1.41 15.72
C ALA A 95 10.54 -0.40 15.06
N HIS A 96 11.10 -0.78 13.91
CA HIS A 96 11.63 0.16 12.93
C HIS A 96 10.46 0.74 12.15
N LYS A 97 10.42 2.06 12.03
CA LYS A 97 9.42 2.78 11.24
C LYS A 97 10.08 3.47 10.06
N ILE A 98 9.49 3.30 8.87
CA ILE A 98 9.82 4.10 7.68
C ILE A 98 8.52 4.67 7.15
N ALA A 99 8.47 6.00 6.94
CA ALA A 99 7.30 6.67 6.40
C ALA A 99 7.62 7.35 5.07
N ILE A 100 6.71 7.19 4.10
CA ILE A 100 6.82 7.72 2.75
C ILE A 100 5.62 8.63 2.50
N PHE A 101 5.87 9.89 2.19
CA PHE A 101 4.85 10.84 1.76
C PHE A 101 4.70 10.78 0.25
N MET A 102 3.47 10.66 -0.23
CA MET A 102 3.10 10.62 -1.64
C MET A 102 2.47 11.96 -2.02
N SER A 103 3.11 12.70 -2.90
CA SER A 103 2.54 13.92 -3.47
C SER A 103 1.52 13.58 -4.55
N VAL A 104 0.65 14.51 -4.93
CA VAL A 104 -0.34 14.31 -6.01
C VAL A 104 0.32 13.98 -7.37
N PHE A 105 1.62 14.23 -7.51
CA PHE A 105 2.40 13.94 -8.72
C PHE A 105 3.01 12.54 -8.74
N ASP A 106 2.98 11.81 -7.64
CA ASP A 106 3.51 10.46 -7.54
C ASP A 106 2.52 9.40 -8.07
N VAL A 107 2.97 8.17 -8.28
CA VAL A 107 2.07 7.06 -8.60
C VAL A 107 1.42 6.56 -7.31
N HIS A 108 0.09 6.54 -7.28
CA HIS A 108 -0.67 6.25 -6.06
C HIS A 108 -1.00 4.76 -5.86
N VAL A 109 -0.54 3.89 -6.76
CA VAL A 109 -0.68 2.44 -6.58
C VAL A 109 0.36 1.94 -5.61
N ASN A 110 -0.11 1.35 -4.51
CA ASN A 110 0.73 0.75 -3.48
C ASN A 110 1.06 -0.71 -3.82
N ARG A 111 2.24 -1.15 -3.42
CA ARG A 111 2.78 -2.49 -3.75
C ARG A 111 3.32 -3.19 -2.52
N SER A 112 3.28 -4.53 -2.55
CA SER A 112 3.85 -5.35 -1.48
C SER A 112 5.37 -5.12 -1.38
N PRO A 113 5.89 -4.83 -0.18
CA PRO A 113 7.32 -4.58 0.00
C PRO A 113 8.17 -5.85 -0.03
N CYS A 114 7.56 -7.01 0.21
CA CYS A 114 8.21 -8.32 0.22
C CYS A 114 7.20 -9.42 -0.15
N ASP A 115 7.68 -10.64 -0.30
CA ASP A 115 6.81 -11.82 -0.35
C ASP A 115 6.16 -12.01 1.02
N ALA A 116 4.83 -12.01 1.07
CA ALA A 116 4.11 -12.05 2.34
C ALA A 116 2.71 -12.64 2.18
N THR A 117 2.12 -13.05 3.29
CA THR A 117 0.71 -13.42 3.37
C THR A 117 -0.02 -12.39 4.23
N VAL A 118 -1.21 -12.01 3.80
CA VAL A 118 -2.08 -11.09 4.55
C VAL A 118 -2.64 -11.81 5.75
N ASP A 119 -2.35 -11.31 6.96
CA ASP A 119 -2.92 -11.84 8.21
C ASP A 119 -4.31 -11.26 8.43
N TRP A 120 -4.40 -9.93 8.42
CA TRP A 120 -5.66 -9.19 8.46
C TRP A 120 -5.53 -7.81 7.83
N THR A 121 -6.68 -7.21 7.50
CA THR A 121 -6.79 -5.81 7.11
C THR A 121 -7.86 -5.15 7.97
N ARG A 122 -7.61 -3.90 8.39
CA ARG A 122 -8.55 -3.13 9.19
C ARG A 122 -8.61 -1.70 8.71
N HIS A 123 -9.81 -1.22 8.46
CA HIS A 123 -10.09 0.18 8.19
C HIS A 123 -10.33 0.90 9.53
N GLU A 124 -9.73 2.04 9.70
CA GLU A 124 -9.94 2.93 10.85
C GLU A 124 -10.34 4.30 10.32
N ASP A 125 -11.56 4.72 10.67
CA ASP A 125 -12.06 6.05 10.36
C ASP A 125 -11.21 7.12 11.04
N GLY A 126 -11.14 8.30 10.44
CA GLY A 126 -10.34 9.39 10.98
C GLY A 126 -10.52 10.70 10.25
N LYS A 127 -9.64 11.64 10.53
CA LYS A 127 -9.58 12.96 9.90
C LYS A 127 -8.85 12.90 8.56
N PHE A 128 -8.80 14.04 7.88
CA PHE A 128 -8.07 14.24 6.62
C PHE A 128 -7.09 15.41 6.77
N LEU A 129 -6.15 15.28 7.71
CA LEU A 129 -5.09 16.26 7.94
C LEU A 129 -3.99 16.13 6.87
N ASN A 130 -3.13 17.15 6.79
CA ASN A 130 -1.97 17.10 5.90
C ASN A 130 -1.09 15.88 6.22
N ALA A 131 -0.93 14.97 5.25
CA ALA A 131 -0.20 13.71 5.41
C ALA A 131 1.32 13.88 5.67
N MET A 132 1.88 15.07 5.50
CA MET A 132 3.27 15.37 5.87
C MET A 132 3.45 15.53 7.39
N GLY A 133 2.40 15.94 8.10
CA GLY A 133 2.46 16.17 9.54
C GLY A 133 2.48 14.85 10.34
N PRO A 134 3.11 14.85 11.54
CA PRO A 134 3.16 13.65 12.39
C PRO A 134 1.77 13.26 12.91
N GLN A 135 0.87 14.21 13.09
CA GLN A 135 -0.51 13.98 13.55
C GLN A 135 -1.32 13.12 12.57
N ALA A 136 -1.02 13.19 11.27
CA ALA A 136 -1.69 12.37 10.26
C ALA A 136 -1.54 10.87 10.52
N SER A 137 -0.42 10.43 11.08
CA SER A 137 -0.16 9.02 11.43
C SER A 137 -1.13 8.47 12.49
N VAL A 138 -1.71 9.36 13.31
CA VAL A 138 -2.56 8.98 14.47
C VAL A 138 -4.02 9.32 14.21
N GLU A 139 -4.30 10.48 13.59
CA GLU A 139 -5.66 11.02 13.50
C GLU A 139 -6.35 10.78 12.17
N ASN A 140 -5.59 10.56 11.07
CA ASN A 140 -6.20 10.41 9.76
C ASN A 140 -6.82 9.02 9.55
N GLU A 141 -7.84 9.01 8.68
CA GLU A 141 -8.40 7.78 8.12
C GLU A 141 -7.29 6.93 7.54
N ARG A 142 -7.30 5.63 7.86
CA ARG A 142 -6.23 4.71 7.45
C ARG A 142 -6.72 3.28 7.27
N VAL A 143 -5.99 2.54 6.47
CA VAL A 143 -6.12 1.09 6.37
C VAL A 143 -4.83 0.46 6.87
N LEU A 144 -4.97 -0.39 7.87
CA LEU A 144 -3.91 -1.23 8.39
C LEU A 144 -3.88 -2.53 7.59
N VAL A 145 -2.71 -2.93 7.13
CA VAL A 145 -2.48 -4.20 6.43
C VAL A 145 -1.40 -4.97 7.18
N ALA A 146 -1.82 -5.97 7.91
CA ALA A 146 -0.93 -6.88 8.64
C ALA A 146 -0.44 -7.97 7.70
N LEU A 147 0.86 -8.05 7.54
CA LEU A 147 1.54 -8.99 6.65
C LEU A 147 2.46 -9.92 7.43
N ARG A 148 2.45 -11.20 7.07
CA ARG A 148 3.45 -12.18 7.50
C ARG A 148 4.45 -12.36 6.36
N ARG A 149 5.66 -11.84 6.56
CA ARG A 149 6.75 -12.01 5.59
C ARG A 149 7.18 -13.48 5.51
N ALA A 150 7.24 -14.02 4.30
CA ALA A 150 7.79 -15.34 4.07
C ALA A 150 9.28 -15.37 4.46
N CYS A 151 9.66 -16.25 5.39
CA CYS A 151 11.07 -16.52 5.68
C CYS A 151 11.56 -17.61 4.72
N PRO A 152 12.71 -17.41 4.05
CA PRO A 152 13.27 -18.45 3.15
C PRO A 152 13.51 -19.80 3.83
N GLU A 153 13.81 -19.79 5.13
CA GLU A 153 14.02 -21.02 5.92
C GLU A 153 12.73 -21.76 6.31
N GLY A 154 11.58 -21.06 6.37
CA GLY A 154 10.28 -21.62 6.79
C GLY A 154 9.50 -22.30 5.66
N ALA A 155 9.83 -22.03 4.41
CA ALA A 155 9.09 -22.59 3.24
C ALA A 155 9.26 -24.12 3.05
N ARG A 156 10.13 -24.76 3.82
CA ARG A 156 10.43 -26.20 3.70
C ARG A 156 9.74 -27.11 4.71
N LYS A 157 8.97 -26.62 5.70
CA LYS A 157 8.40 -27.47 6.77
C LYS A 157 6.94 -27.17 7.15
N ALA A 158 6.09 -26.80 6.23
CA ALA A 158 4.64 -26.89 6.47
C ALA A 158 4.13 -28.20 5.85
N GLY A 159 4.14 -29.26 6.64
CA GLY A 159 3.56 -30.54 6.25
C GLY A 159 2.02 -30.48 6.17
N PRO A 160 1.37 -31.41 5.44
CA PRO A 160 -0.10 -31.40 5.24
C PRO A 160 -0.94 -31.56 6.51
N GLU A 161 -0.36 -31.94 7.64
CA GLU A 161 -1.08 -32.19 8.90
C GLU A 161 -1.35 -30.92 9.72
N GLU A 162 -0.48 -29.90 9.67
CA GLU A 162 -0.70 -28.64 10.41
C GLU A 162 -1.89 -27.82 9.88
N SER A 163 -2.22 -28.00 8.61
CA SER A 163 -3.38 -27.31 8.00
C SER A 163 -4.75 -27.82 8.50
N ARG A 164 -4.81 -28.97 9.14
CA ARG A 164 -6.06 -29.58 9.64
C ARG A 164 -6.39 -29.21 11.08
N MET A 165 -5.42 -28.90 11.93
CA MET A 165 -5.64 -28.54 13.33
C MET A 165 -6.04 -27.09 13.56
N ALA A 166 -5.76 -26.18 12.61
CA ALA A 166 -5.97 -24.73 12.72
C ALA A 166 -7.42 -24.25 12.57
N ARG A 167 -8.44 -25.12 12.57
CA ARG A 167 -9.83 -24.75 12.27
C ARG A 167 -10.77 -24.67 13.46
N ARG A 168 -10.30 -24.70 14.71
CA ARG A 168 -11.19 -24.89 15.87
C ARG A 168 -10.92 -24.03 17.11
N SER A 169 -10.70 -22.76 17.02
CA SER A 169 -10.98 -21.89 18.18
C SER A 169 -10.89 -20.40 17.79
N THR A 170 -11.78 -19.60 18.33
CA THR A 170 -11.74 -18.13 18.25
C THR A 170 -11.39 -17.57 19.62
N ASP A 171 -10.50 -16.56 19.69
CA ASP A 171 -10.22 -15.83 20.91
C ASP A 171 -11.35 -14.83 21.26
N VAL A 172 -11.31 -14.25 22.45
CA VAL A 172 -12.30 -13.30 22.99
C VAL A 172 -12.47 -12.02 22.15
N GLN A 173 -11.62 -11.81 21.11
CA GLN A 173 -11.67 -10.67 20.18
C GLN A 173 -12.09 -11.08 18.76
N GLY A 174 -12.63 -12.29 18.58
CA GLY A 174 -13.11 -12.76 17.27
C GLY A 174 -11.99 -13.13 16.28
N ARG A 175 -10.76 -13.31 16.75
CA ARG A 175 -9.66 -13.84 15.93
C ARG A 175 -9.76 -15.36 15.88
N PRO A 176 -9.63 -15.99 14.70
CA PRO A 176 -9.46 -17.45 14.65
C PRO A 176 -8.15 -17.81 15.38
N GLU A 177 -8.24 -18.38 16.56
CA GLU A 177 -7.11 -19.06 17.20
C GLU A 177 -6.71 -20.23 16.30
N GLY A 178 -5.52 -20.18 15.75
CA GLY A 178 -4.96 -21.37 15.13
C GLY A 178 -4.24 -21.24 13.79
N THR A 179 -4.14 -20.06 13.21
CA THR A 179 -3.24 -19.90 12.08
C THR A 179 -2.06 -19.01 12.49
N ARG A 180 -1.16 -19.52 13.31
CA ARG A 180 0.20 -19.02 13.33
C ARG A 180 0.81 -19.37 11.97
N MET A 181 0.45 -18.61 10.95
CA MET A 181 1.17 -18.65 9.68
C MET A 181 2.63 -18.32 10.00
N GLY A 182 3.53 -19.27 9.79
CA GLY A 182 4.95 -19.06 9.97
C GLY A 182 5.39 -17.85 9.14
N GLY A 183 6.07 -16.91 9.77
CA GLY A 183 6.51 -15.70 9.10
C GLY A 183 6.66 -14.53 10.08
N LYS A 184 7.53 -13.58 9.73
CA LYS A 184 7.80 -12.43 10.58
C LYS A 184 6.78 -11.32 10.34
N PRO A 185 6.28 -10.63 11.39
CA PRO A 185 5.25 -9.61 11.25
C PRO A 185 5.81 -8.36 10.54
N LEU A 186 4.99 -7.76 9.70
CA LEU A 186 5.21 -6.48 9.05
C LEU A 186 3.88 -5.76 8.95
N LEU A 187 3.77 -4.56 9.50
CA LEU A 187 2.55 -3.76 9.40
C LEU A 187 2.75 -2.63 8.39
N LEU A 188 1.81 -2.51 7.45
CA LEU A 188 1.67 -1.34 6.60
C LEU A 188 0.48 -0.51 7.08
N LYS A 189 0.68 0.82 7.18
CA LYS A 189 -0.40 1.79 7.36
C LYS A 189 -0.55 2.61 6.09
N LEU A 190 -1.68 2.50 5.44
CA LEU A 190 -2.08 3.32 4.30
C LEU A 190 -2.93 4.47 4.84
N ILE A 191 -2.41 5.69 4.82
CA ILE A 191 -2.97 6.84 5.53
C ILE A 191 -3.46 7.86 4.51
N ALA A 192 -4.71 8.26 4.63
CA ALA A 192 -5.30 9.33 3.83
C ALA A 192 -4.65 10.70 4.16
N GLY A 193 -4.75 11.63 3.22
CA GLY A 193 -4.28 13.00 3.41
C GLY A 193 -5.41 14.01 3.21
N LEU A 194 -5.07 15.30 3.17
CA LEU A 194 -6.03 16.41 3.08
C LEU A 194 -6.99 16.30 1.89
N VAL A 195 -6.48 15.90 0.75
CA VAL A 195 -7.25 15.74 -0.50
C VAL A 195 -7.66 14.27 -0.70
N ALA A 196 -6.92 13.35 -0.12
CA ALA A 196 -7.15 11.92 -0.18
C ALA A 196 -8.35 11.55 0.71
N ARG A 197 -9.46 11.18 0.07
CA ARG A 197 -10.68 10.73 0.77
C ARG A 197 -11.05 9.29 0.45
N ARG A 198 -10.14 8.53 -0.15
CA ARG A 198 -10.42 7.15 -0.51
C ARG A 198 -9.18 6.28 -0.51
N ILE A 199 -9.20 5.26 0.33
CA ILE A 199 -8.22 4.19 0.35
C ILE A 199 -8.90 2.94 -0.22
N VAL A 200 -8.34 2.39 -1.29
CA VAL A 200 -8.83 1.15 -1.90
C VAL A 200 -7.81 0.06 -1.63
N CYS A 201 -8.15 -0.86 -0.74
CA CYS A 201 -7.33 -2.00 -0.39
C CYS A 201 -8.22 -3.26 -0.38
N PRO A 202 -8.29 -4.01 -1.49
CA PRO A 202 -9.19 -5.17 -1.62
C PRO A 202 -8.61 -6.45 -1.01
N LEU A 203 -7.54 -6.35 -0.24
CA LEU A 203 -6.87 -7.51 0.36
C LEU A 203 -7.78 -8.19 1.38
N LYS A 204 -7.70 -9.52 1.42
CA LYS A 204 -8.39 -10.36 2.39
C LYS A 204 -7.38 -11.22 3.16
N PRO A 205 -7.69 -11.61 4.39
CA PRO A 205 -6.88 -12.56 5.13
C PRO A 205 -6.58 -13.83 4.33
N GLY A 206 -5.36 -14.35 4.45
CA GLY A 206 -4.90 -15.55 3.73
C GLY A 206 -4.40 -15.33 2.31
N VAL A 207 -4.52 -14.13 1.74
CA VAL A 207 -4.01 -13.81 0.40
C VAL A 207 -2.49 -13.75 0.43
N SER A 208 -1.85 -14.51 -0.45
CA SER A 208 -0.40 -14.43 -0.67
C SER A 208 -0.07 -13.33 -1.67
N LEU A 209 0.90 -12.50 -1.32
CA LEU A 209 1.40 -11.40 -2.12
C LEU A 209 2.84 -11.68 -2.53
N ARG A 210 3.14 -11.48 -3.79
CA ARG A 210 4.52 -11.44 -4.27
C ARG A 210 5.11 -10.05 -4.06
N ARG A 211 6.39 -9.99 -3.83
CA ARG A 211 7.15 -8.73 -3.76
C ARG A 211 6.90 -7.87 -5.01
N GLY A 212 6.59 -6.58 -4.79
CA GLY A 212 6.24 -5.64 -5.86
C GLY A 212 4.83 -5.79 -6.43
N GLN A 213 4.06 -6.82 -6.01
CA GLN A 213 2.68 -7.00 -6.42
C GLN A 213 1.81 -5.85 -5.90
N ARG A 214 0.83 -5.43 -6.70
CA ARG A 214 -0.12 -4.36 -6.33
C ARG A 214 -0.95 -4.80 -5.13
N LEU A 215 -1.12 -3.93 -4.14
CA LEU A 215 -1.93 -4.21 -2.96
C LEU A 215 -3.12 -3.25 -2.77
N GLY A 216 -3.07 -2.11 -3.38
CA GLY A 216 -4.13 -1.11 -3.26
C GLY A 216 -3.76 0.23 -3.87
N MET A 217 -4.57 1.24 -3.58
CA MET A 217 -4.37 2.61 -4.03
C MET A 217 -4.93 3.59 -3.01
N ILE A 218 -4.18 4.65 -2.71
CA ILE A 218 -4.68 5.80 -1.94
C ILE A 218 -4.82 6.96 -2.93
N GLN A 219 -5.99 7.61 -2.98
CA GLN A 219 -6.23 8.67 -3.97
C GLN A 219 -5.90 10.05 -3.37
N PHE A 220 -5.10 10.87 -4.08
CA PHE A 220 -4.79 12.30 -3.83
C PHE A 220 -4.03 12.64 -2.55
N GLY A 221 -2.69 12.49 -2.57
CA GLY A 221 -1.80 12.93 -1.49
C GLY A 221 -1.98 12.14 -0.19
N SER A 222 -0.99 11.36 0.17
CA SER A 222 -1.13 10.34 1.20
C SER A 222 0.20 10.00 1.86
N ARG A 223 0.14 9.14 2.86
CA ARG A 223 1.31 8.64 3.55
C ARG A 223 1.22 7.12 3.69
N VAL A 224 2.34 6.44 3.50
CA VAL A 224 2.47 5.02 3.78
C VAL A 224 3.55 4.82 4.82
N GLU A 225 3.22 4.10 5.89
CA GLU A 225 4.16 3.76 6.94
C GLU A 225 4.37 2.25 6.99
N ILE A 226 5.61 1.84 7.25
CA ILE A 226 6.03 0.47 7.39
C ILE A 226 6.59 0.30 8.79
N PHE A 227 6.14 -0.76 9.48
CA PHE A 227 6.65 -1.13 10.79
C PHE A 227 7.20 -2.56 10.74
N LEU A 228 8.41 -2.72 11.24
CA LEU A 228 9.16 -3.97 11.31
C LEU A 228 9.66 -4.19 12.73
N PRO A 229 9.63 -5.42 13.28
CA PRO A 229 10.17 -5.68 14.61
C PRO A 229 11.63 -5.24 14.74
N ARG A 230 11.99 -4.55 15.81
CA ARG A 230 13.41 -4.23 16.10
C ARG A 230 14.25 -5.45 16.46
N SER A 231 13.62 -6.54 16.84
CA SER A 231 14.29 -7.83 17.05
C SER A 231 14.88 -8.41 15.75
N GLU A 232 14.43 -7.94 14.59
CA GLU A 232 15.02 -8.28 13.31
C GLU A 232 16.22 -7.39 13.01
N LYS A 233 17.32 -7.99 12.54
CA LYS A 233 18.50 -7.25 12.08
C LYS A 233 18.18 -6.59 10.72
N PHE A 234 17.45 -5.50 10.75
CA PHE A 234 17.09 -4.72 9.56
C PHE A 234 17.96 -3.46 9.48
N GLU A 235 18.58 -3.25 8.32
CA GLU A 235 19.39 -2.07 8.05
C GLU A 235 18.72 -1.22 6.98
N PRO A 236 18.25 -0.02 7.33
CA PRO A 236 17.74 0.95 6.35
C PRO A 236 18.82 1.35 5.34
N ALA A 237 18.47 1.29 4.04
CA ALA A 237 19.36 1.70 2.95
C ALA A 237 18.94 3.05 2.33
N VAL A 238 17.91 3.69 2.88
CA VAL A 238 17.39 4.99 2.42
C VAL A 238 17.67 6.09 3.42
N ARG A 239 17.58 7.35 2.96
CA ARG A 239 17.80 8.55 3.78
C ARG A 239 16.54 9.41 3.82
N LEU A 240 16.41 10.23 4.87
CA LEU A 240 15.36 11.26 4.93
C LEU A 240 15.44 12.16 3.70
N GLY A 241 14.29 12.46 3.12
CA GLY A 241 14.19 13.28 1.93
C GLY A 241 14.44 12.55 0.60
N GLN A 242 14.89 11.29 0.61
CA GLN A 242 15.12 10.52 -0.59
C GLN A 242 13.80 10.21 -1.31
N LYS A 243 13.78 10.39 -2.64
CA LYS A 243 12.69 9.91 -3.49
C LYS A 243 12.79 8.40 -3.69
N VAL A 244 11.67 7.72 -3.53
CA VAL A 244 11.55 6.26 -3.67
C VAL A 244 10.44 5.90 -4.65
N ARG A 245 10.53 4.71 -5.23
CA ARG A 245 9.55 4.17 -6.18
C ARG A 245 9.05 2.81 -5.72
N ALA A 246 7.74 2.67 -5.59
CA ALA A 246 7.07 1.42 -5.20
C ALA A 246 7.52 0.23 -6.04
N GLY A 247 7.83 -0.87 -5.38
CA GLY A 247 8.26 -2.11 -6.04
C GLY A 247 9.61 -2.03 -6.77
N ARG A 248 10.40 -0.96 -6.57
CA ARG A 248 11.74 -0.78 -7.19
C ARG A 248 12.83 -0.40 -6.21
N THR A 249 12.59 0.65 -5.42
CA THR A 249 13.61 1.15 -4.49
C THR A 249 13.71 0.22 -3.29
N VAL A 250 14.93 -0.20 -2.97
CA VAL A 250 15.24 -0.94 -1.75
C VAL A 250 15.24 0.03 -0.58
N LEU A 251 14.39 -0.21 0.42
CA LEU A 251 14.33 0.55 1.67
C LEU A 251 15.36 0.08 2.69
N GLY A 252 15.78 -1.16 2.61
CA GLY A 252 16.75 -1.79 3.50
C GLY A 252 16.81 -3.29 3.27
N ASN A 253 17.70 -3.93 3.99
CA ASN A 253 17.93 -5.36 3.91
C ASN A 253 17.86 -6.00 5.30
N TRP A 254 17.38 -7.23 5.35
CA TRP A 254 17.52 -8.08 6.52
C TRP A 254 18.87 -8.79 6.45
N ARG A 255 19.53 -8.88 7.60
CA ARG A 255 20.76 -9.67 7.82
C ARG A 255 20.47 -11.01 8.49
#